data_58803f91f1c33bea9635a022d82b6336
#
_entry.id   58803f91f1c33bea9635a022d82b6336
#
_cell.length_a   1.000
_cell.length_b   1.000
_cell.length_c   1.000
_cell.angle_alpha   90.00
_cell.angle_beta   90.00
_cell.angle_gamma   90.00
#
_symmetry.space_group_name_H-M   'P 1'
#
loop_
_entity.id
_entity.type
_entity.pdbx_description
1 polymer ?
#
loop_
_entity_poly.entity_id
_entity_poly.type
_entity_poly.pdbx_seq_one_letter_code
_entity_poly.pdbx_strand_id
1 'polypeptide(L)'
;MAGGVMKSELQQAALAPAQSTLRTIFDCSKAHSDAEHLICTDAQLAAADVELAAMYTKAKAAVTDQVAFKARTLEQWNYREKACHDRECLARWYADQRTVLQHIAETGNAAAE
;
A
#
# COMPACT_ATOMS: atom_id res chain seq x y z
N MET A 1 -3.36 15.12 -14.28
CA MET A 1 -3.29 15.13 -14.66
C MET A 1 -3.51 14.90 -14.83
N ALA A 2 -3.73 14.91 -14.17
CA ALA A 2 -3.84 14.77 -14.28
C ALA A 2 -4.07 14.53 -14.16
N GLY A 3 -4.31 14.66 -13.66
CA GLY A 3 -4.29 14.53 -13.66
C GLY A 3 -4.47 14.20 -13.45
N GLY A 4 -4.59 14.10 -12.94
CA GLY A 4 -4.51 13.98 -12.91
C GLY A 4 -4.61 13.62 -12.64
N VAL A 5 -4.46 13.44 -12.19
CA VAL A 5 -4.33 13.36 -12.09
C VAL A 5 -4.30 13.36 -12.03
N MET A 6 -4.29 13.24 -11.65
CA MET A 6 -4.06 13.41 -11.71
C MET A 6 -4.23 13.92 -11.77
N LYS A 7 -4.35 14.07 -11.51
CA LYS A 7 -4.30 14.66 -11.53
C LYS A 7 -4.48 14.71 -11.42
N SER A 8 -4.61 14.60 -10.87
CA SER A 8 -4.50 14.74 -10.82
C SER A 8 -4.40 14.63 -10.48
N GLU A 9 -4.22 14.39 -9.92
CA GLU A 9 -3.89 14.32 -9.71
C GLU A 9 -3.48 14.68 -9.53
N LEU A 10 -3.31 15.01 -9.22
CA LEU A 10 -2.87 15.39 -8.99
C LEU A 10 -3.12 16.17 -8.93
N GLN A 11 -3.29 16.25 -8.87
CA GLN A 11 -3.45 16.77 -8.75
C GLN A 11 -3.92 17.09 -8.38
N GLN A 12 -4.11 17.17 -7.94
CA GLN A 12 -4.45 17.30 -7.43
C GLN A 12 -4.47 17.60 -6.76
N ALA A 13 -4.27 17.83 -6.30
CA ALA A 13 -4.11 18.03 -5.68
C ALA A 13 -4.11 18.70 -5.01
N ALA A 14 -4.08 18.89 -4.73
CA ALA A 14 -4.01 19.49 -4.22
C ALA A 14 -4.66 20.11 -3.55
N LEU A 15 -5.05 20.33 -2.93
CA LEU A 15 -5.76 20.72 -2.25
C LEU A 15 -6.29 20.66 -1.23
N ALA A 16 -5.94 21.56 -0.48
CA ALA A 16 -7.06 21.03 -0.01
C ALA A 16 -7.15 20.70 1.43
N PRO A 17 -8.23 20.13 1.87
CA PRO A 17 -8.42 19.81 3.27
C PRO A 17 -7.27 18.97 3.83
N ALA A 18 -7.13 18.95 5.16
CA ALA A 18 -6.03 18.26 5.81
C ALA A 18 -5.90 16.80 5.39
N GLN A 19 -7.02 16.11 5.25
CA GLN A 19 -6.98 14.72 4.87
C GLN A 19 -6.43 14.51 3.47
N SER A 20 -6.47 15.51 2.62
CA SER A 20 -5.95 15.36 1.28
C SER A 20 -4.44 15.38 1.23
N THR A 21 -3.78 15.74 2.34
CA THR A 21 -2.32 15.72 2.40
C THR A 21 -1.79 14.32 2.71
N LEU A 22 -2.65 13.44 3.21
CA LEU A 22 -2.28 12.06 3.52
C LEU A 22 -2.87 11.15 2.45
N ARG A 23 -2.00 10.51 1.70
CA ARG A 23 -2.40 9.68 0.56
C ARG A 23 -2.28 8.22 0.94
N THR A 24 -3.36 7.50 0.71
CA THR A 24 -3.41 6.07 0.95
C THR A 24 -4.10 5.41 -0.24
N ILE A 25 -4.08 4.08 -0.28
CA ILE A 25 -4.74 3.32 -1.34
C ILE A 25 -6.20 3.04 -1.01
N PHE A 26 -6.69 3.53 0.11
CA PHE A 26 -8.09 3.32 0.50
C PHE A 26 -8.67 4.63 1.04
N ASP A 27 -9.98 4.67 1.14
CA ASP A 27 -10.72 5.84 1.61
C ASP A 27 -10.66 5.91 3.13
N CYS A 28 -9.96 6.90 3.67
CA CYS A 28 -9.77 7.05 5.11
C CYS A 28 -11.07 7.29 5.86
N SER A 29 -12.10 7.80 5.19
CA SER A 29 -13.40 7.98 5.85
C SER A 29 -14.06 6.63 6.17
N LYS A 30 -13.56 5.55 5.58
CA LYS A 30 -14.06 4.20 5.80
C LYS A 30 -13.10 3.34 6.63
N ALA A 31 -12.09 3.96 7.22
CA ALA A 31 -11.14 3.24 8.06
C ALA A 31 -11.85 2.70 9.30
N HIS A 32 -11.62 1.42 9.63
CA HIS A 32 -12.26 0.80 10.77
C HIS A 32 -11.35 -0.15 11.55
N SER A 33 -10.16 -0.45 11.07
CA SER A 33 -9.18 -1.22 11.83
C SER A 33 -8.16 -0.27 12.45
N ASP A 34 -7.45 -0.76 13.47
CA ASP A 34 -6.36 0.03 14.06
C ASP A 34 -5.32 0.36 13.01
N ALA A 35 -4.98 -0.63 12.17
CA ALA A 35 -4.00 -0.42 11.10
C ALA A 35 -4.46 0.69 10.15
N GLU A 36 -5.70 0.66 9.71
CA GLU A 36 -6.22 1.67 8.79
C GLU A 36 -6.23 3.05 9.41
N HIS A 37 -6.63 3.17 10.68
CA HIS A 37 -6.62 4.46 11.35
C HIS A 37 -5.20 5.01 11.50
N LEU A 38 -4.23 4.15 11.82
CA LEU A 38 -2.83 4.56 11.94
C LEU A 38 -2.28 5.03 10.60
N ILE A 39 -2.56 4.30 9.53
CA ILE A 39 -2.10 4.67 8.19
C ILE A 39 -2.67 6.03 7.80
N CYS A 40 -3.92 6.28 8.14
CA CYS A 40 -4.60 7.52 7.78
C CYS A 40 -4.14 8.73 8.60
N THR A 41 -3.56 8.50 9.79
CA THR A 41 -3.17 9.61 10.69
C THR A 41 -1.67 9.82 10.78
N ASP A 42 -0.86 8.93 10.20
CA ASP A 42 0.60 9.02 10.25
C ASP A 42 1.12 9.27 8.83
N ALA A 43 1.73 10.43 8.60
CA ALA A 43 2.19 10.82 7.27
C ALA A 43 3.21 9.84 6.69
N GLN A 44 4.07 9.27 7.51
CA GLN A 44 5.08 8.32 7.04
C GLN A 44 4.43 7.00 6.64
N LEU A 45 3.44 6.55 7.40
CA LEU A 45 2.71 5.32 7.05
C LEU A 45 1.86 5.52 5.81
N ALA A 46 1.23 6.70 5.67
CA ALA A 46 0.46 7.01 4.47
C ALA A 46 1.36 7.03 3.24
N ALA A 47 2.56 7.59 3.35
CA ALA A 47 3.51 7.61 2.25
C ALA A 47 3.99 6.19 1.91
N ALA A 48 4.23 5.37 2.93
CA ALA A 48 4.63 3.97 2.73
C ALA A 48 3.53 3.19 2.01
N ASP A 49 2.27 3.47 2.34
CA ASP A 49 1.13 2.83 1.71
C ASP A 49 1.07 3.15 0.21
N VAL A 50 1.27 4.41 -0.15
CA VAL A 50 1.29 4.83 -1.56
C VAL A 50 2.46 4.18 -2.30
N GLU A 51 3.62 4.15 -1.67
CA GLU A 51 4.80 3.53 -2.26
C GLU A 51 4.58 2.04 -2.48
N LEU A 52 3.98 1.37 -1.50
CA LEU A 52 3.71 -0.06 -1.61
C LEU A 52 2.72 -0.35 -2.74
N ALA A 53 1.73 0.52 -2.94
CA ALA A 53 0.78 0.36 -4.03
C ALA A 53 1.50 0.36 -5.39
N ALA A 54 2.50 1.22 -5.55
CA ALA A 54 3.29 1.25 -6.78
C ALA A 54 4.10 -0.04 -6.96
N MET A 55 4.69 -0.54 -5.87
CA MET A 55 5.43 -1.80 -5.90
C MET A 55 4.51 -2.98 -6.20
N TYR A 56 3.32 -2.98 -5.62
CA TYR A 56 2.32 -4.01 -5.88
C TYR A 56 1.97 -4.06 -7.37
N THR A 57 1.76 -2.91 -7.98
CA THR A 57 1.43 -2.83 -9.41
C THR A 57 2.55 -3.43 -10.26
N LYS A 58 3.81 -3.12 -9.92
CA LYS A 58 4.96 -3.67 -10.63
C LYS A 58 5.04 -5.19 -10.48
N ALA A 59 4.89 -5.68 -9.27
CA ALA A 59 4.96 -7.10 -8.99
C ALA A 59 3.83 -7.84 -9.70
N LYS A 60 2.62 -7.30 -9.67
CA LYS A 60 1.47 -7.90 -10.33
C LYS A 60 1.69 -8.04 -11.83
N ALA A 61 2.30 -7.03 -12.44
CA ALA A 61 2.57 -7.06 -13.88
C ALA A 61 3.64 -8.10 -14.24
N ALA A 62 4.53 -8.43 -13.31
CA ALA A 62 5.65 -9.34 -13.58
C ALA A 62 5.32 -10.80 -13.32
N VAL A 63 4.37 -11.10 -12.40
CA VAL A 63 4.15 -12.50 -12.01
C VAL A 63 3.48 -13.31 -13.11
N THR A 64 3.87 -14.58 -13.18
CA THR A 64 3.26 -15.52 -14.12
C THR A 64 2.01 -16.18 -13.53
N ASP A 65 2.00 -16.40 -12.21
CA ASP A 65 0.86 -17.01 -11.52
C ASP A 65 0.06 -15.94 -10.78
N GLN A 66 -0.95 -15.40 -11.48
CA GLN A 66 -1.79 -14.33 -10.93
C GLN A 66 -2.64 -14.81 -9.75
N VAL A 67 -3.06 -16.06 -9.76
CA VAL A 67 -3.88 -16.62 -8.67
C VAL A 67 -3.06 -16.71 -7.39
N ALA A 68 -1.84 -17.21 -7.49
CA ALA A 68 -0.94 -17.30 -6.34
C ALA A 68 -0.60 -15.92 -5.79
N PHE A 69 -0.38 -14.96 -6.67
CA PHE A 69 -0.06 -13.60 -6.25
C PHE A 69 -1.24 -12.96 -5.51
N LYS A 70 -2.45 -13.15 -6.01
CA LYS A 70 -3.65 -12.63 -5.34
C LYS A 70 -3.83 -13.25 -3.96
N ALA A 71 -3.63 -14.56 -3.85
CA ALA A 71 -3.77 -15.27 -2.58
C ALA A 71 -2.74 -14.75 -1.56
N ARG A 72 -1.50 -14.56 -2.00
CA ARG A 72 -0.45 -14.00 -1.15
C ARG A 72 -0.83 -12.60 -0.67
N THR A 73 -1.31 -11.78 -1.57
CA THR A 73 -1.68 -10.40 -1.25
C THR A 73 -2.77 -10.36 -0.18
N LEU A 74 -3.81 -11.17 -0.33
CA LEU A 74 -4.90 -11.22 0.65
C LEU A 74 -4.39 -11.71 2.00
N GLU A 75 -3.53 -12.72 2.02
CA GLU A 75 -2.97 -13.24 3.25
C GLU A 75 -2.18 -12.17 4.00
N GLN A 76 -1.35 -11.42 3.28
CA GLN A 76 -0.52 -10.38 3.91
C GLN A 76 -1.37 -9.22 4.41
N TRP A 77 -2.38 -8.82 3.66
CA TRP A 77 -3.31 -7.77 4.10
C TRP A 77 -4.07 -8.19 5.35
N ASN A 78 -4.56 -9.42 5.38
CA ASN A 78 -5.26 -9.95 6.56
C ASN A 78 -4.33 -9.99 7.76
N TYR A 79 -3.07 -10.37 7.56
CA TYR A 79 -2.09 -10.37 8.63
C TYR A 79 -1.91 -8.96 9.20
N ARG A 80 -1.76 -7.97 8.35
CA ARG A 80 -1.61 -6.57 8.77
C ARG A 80 -2.80 -6.16 9.66
N GLU A 81 -4.01 -6.47 9.21
CA GLU A 81 -5.22 -6.06 9.93
C GLU A 81 -5.34 -6.74 11.29
N LYS A 82 -4.91 -7.98 11.39
CA LYS A 82 -5.02 -8.74 12.65
C LYS A 82 -3.87 -8.51 13.60
N ALA A 83 -2.67 -8.34 13.10
CA ALA A 83 -1.47 -8.35 13.91
C ALA A 83 -0.94 -6.96 14.25
N CYS A 84 -1.20 -5.97 13.41
CA CYS A 84 -0.60 -4.64 13.60
C CYS A 84 -1.58 -3.67 14.23
N HIS A 85 -1.25 -3.27 15.46
CA HIS A 85 -2.06 -2.32 16.23
C HIS A 85 -1.24 -1.11 16.66
N ASP A 86 0.01 -1.01 16.22
CA ASP A 86 0.86 0.13 16.53
C ASP A 86 1.73 0.48 15.33
N ARG A 87 2.35 1.64 15.42
CA ARG A 87 3.14 2.20 14.33
C ARG A 87 4.34 1.33 13.97
N GLU A 88 5.03 0.80 14.96
CA GLU A 88 6.25 0.00 14.71
C GLU A 88 5.93 -1.27 13.95
N CYS A 89 4.85 -1.93 14.30
CA CYS A 89 4.43 -3.13 13.57
C CYS A 89 4.16 -2.80 12.11
N LEU A 90 3.41 -1.71 11.87
CA LEU A 90 3.09 -1.30 10.50
C LEU A 90 4.33 -0.90 9.72
N ALA A 91 5.24 -0.16 10.35
CA ALA A 91 6.47 0.26 9.68
C ALA A 91 7.29 -0.94 9.22
N ARG A 92 7.42 -1.97 10.07
CA ARG A 92 8.11 -3.20 9.71
C ARG A 92 7.36 -3.96 8.61
N TRP A 93 6.04 -4.02 8.72
CA TRP A 93 5.22 -4.70 7.72
C TRP A 93 5.41 -4.08 6.33
N TYR A 94 5.38 -2.74 6.26
CA TYR A 94 5.58 -2.06 4.98
C TYR A 94 6.99 -2.28 4.43
N ALA A 95 8.00 -2.24 5.29
CA ALA A 95 9.37 -2.47 4.86
C ALA A 95 9.55 -3.88 4.31
N ASP A 96 9.01 -4.88 5.01
CA ASP A 96 9.09 -6.27 4.60
C ASP A 96 8.35 -6.49 3.28
N GLN A 97 7.15 -5.94 3.16
CA GLN A 97 6.35 -6.09 1.95
C GLN A 97 7.05 -5.45 0.75
N ARG A 98 7.66 -4.28 0.95
CA ARG A 98 8.38 -3.62 -0.13
C ARG A 98 9.53 -4.50 -0.64
N THR A 99 10.29 -5.08 0.27
CA THR A 99 11.39 -5.96 -0.10
C THR A 99 10.90 -7.17 -0.87
N VAL A 100 9.86 -7.83 -0.37
CA VAL A 100 9.33 -9.03 -1.01
C VAL A 100 8.71 -8.70 -2.37
N LEU A 101 7.93 -7.62 -2.45
CA LEU A 101 7.30 -7.24 -3.71
C LEU A 101 8.34 -6.85 -4.77
N GLN A 102 9.43 -6.20 -4.35
CA GLN A 102 10.51 -5.89 -5.27
C GLN A 102 11.13 -7.17 -5.84
N HIS A 103 11.36 -8.16 -4.99
CA HIS A 103 11.91 -9.44 -5.41
C HIS A 103 10.95 -10.16 -6.37
N ILE A 104 9.65 -10.13 -6.06
CA ILE A 104 8.64 -10.70 -6.95
C ILE A 104 8.64 -9.97 -8.30
N ALA A 105 8.75 -8.65 -8.29
CA ALA A 105 8.77 -7.87 -9.53
C ALA A 105 10.00 -8.21 -10.39
N GLU A 106 11.13 -8.54 -9.75
CA GLU A 106 12.36 -8.87 -10.46
C GLU A 106 12.36 -10.29 -11.01
N THR A 107 11.72 -11.21 -10.32
CA THR A 107 11.75 -12.62 -10.68
C THR A 107 10.51 -13.11 -11.41
N GLY A 108 9.37 -12.42 -11.24
CA GLY A 108 8.09 -12.88 -11.74
C GLY A 108 7.52 -14.06 -10.95
N ASN A 109 8.15 -14.41 -9.82
CA ASN A 109 7.76 -15.57 -9.02
C ASN A 109 6.98 -15.11 -7.79
N ALA A 110 5.69 -15.42 -7.75
CA ALA A 110 4.81 -15.02 -6.64
C ALA A 110 5.23 -15.63 -5.30
N ALA A 111 6.02 -16.70 -5.31
CA ALA A 111 6.51 -17.35 -4.10
C ALA A 111 7.89 -16.83 -3.65
N ALA A 112 8.46 -15.84 -4.35
CA ALA A 112 9.76 -15.28 -3.98
C ALA A 112 9.64 -14.56 -2.64
N GLU A 113 10.56 -14.86 -1.72
CA GLU A 113 10.54 -14.28 -0.37
C GLU A 113 11.89 -13.71 0.01
#